data_8b4be692834c9921b5c8d37f6ba53915
#
_entry.id   8b4be692834c9921b5c8d37f6ba53915
#
_cell.length_a   1.000
_cell.length_b   1.000
_cell.length_c   1.000
_cell.angle_alpha   90.00
_cell.angle_beta   90.00
_cell.angle_gamma   90.00
#
_symmetry.space_group_name_H-M   'P 1'
#
loop_
_entity.id
_entity.type
_entity.pdbx_description
1 polymer ?
#
loop_
_entity_poly.entity_id
_entity_poly.type
_entity_poly.pdbx_seq_one_letter_code
_entity_poly.pdbx_strand_id
1 'polypeptide(L)'
;LSFGAVVQSTVLLLMAAKGEIKPMFDVAIFADTQFEPTSIYQHLDWCKEELKKLTNDRVQLEKVTAGNLKENEINHINLNGTSFSSIPYFTDTGLGRRQCTADYKIKPIRQSIRNKLGVKYKKKVPRNTFVEQWIGISTDELERVKDARDKWVVHRYPLIEMGMSRGDCYQWFKKHYPHKPLVKSACIACP
;
A
#
# COMPACT_ATOMS: atom_id res chain seq x y z
N LEU A 1 -5.53 5.04 -4.18
CA LEU A 1 -5.31 3.65 -3.76
C LEU A 1 -4.00 3.51 -2.99
N SER A 2 -4.02 2.94 -1.78
CA SER A 2 -2.81 2.45 -1.09
C SER A 2 -2.40 1.11 -1.70
N PHE A 3 -1.34 1.12 -2.50
CA PHE A 3 -0.90 -0.05 -3.24
C PHE A 3 0.22 -0.79 -2.50
N GLY A 4 -0.02 -2.03 -2.12
CA GLY A 4 0.93 -2.85 -1.36
C GLY A 4 1.71 -3.86 -2.21
N ALA A 5 1.50 -3.90 -3.52
CA ALA A 5 2.05 -4.90 -4.45
C ALA A 5 1.78 -6.37 -4.04
N VAL A 6 0.69 -6.60 -3.30
CA VAL A 6 0.17 -7.91 -2.91
C VAL A 6 -1.02 -8.30 -3.76
N VAL A 7 -1.47 -9.55 -3.65
CA VAL A 7 -2.59 -10.12 -4.41
C VAL A 7 -3.79 -9.17 -4.43
N GLN A 8 -4.34 -8.85 -3.25
CA GLN A 8 -5.57 -8.05 -3.14
C GLN A 8 -5.39 -6.65 -3.74
N SER A 9 -4.32 -5.94 -3.40
CA SER A 9 -4.10 -4.58 -3.94
C SER A 9 -3.80 -4.58 -5.44
N THR A 10 -3.18 -5.64 -5.98
CA THR A 10 -2.96 -5.80 -7.41
C THR A 10 -4.29 -6.04 -8.14
N VAL A 11 -5.12 -6.94 -7.64
CA VAL A 11 -6.44 -7.19 -8.22
C VAL A 11 -7.31 -5.94 -8.16
N LEU A 12 -7.35 -5.27 -7.01
CA LEU A 12 -8.08 -4.02 -6.84
C LEU A 12 -7.64 -2.93 -7.84
N LEU A 13 -6.34 -2.77 -8.05
CA LEU A 13 -5.78 -1.83 -9.03
C LEU A 13 -6.25 -2.15 -10.45
N LEU A 14 -6.17 -3.43 -10.84
CA LEU A 14 -6.50 -3.87 -12.19
C LEU A 14 -8.00 -3.89 -12.47
N MET A 15 -8.83 -4.30 -11.52
CA MET A 15 -10.30 -4.24 -11.62
C MET A 15 -10.78 -2.80 -11.80
N ALA A 16 -10.23 -1.88 -11.03
CA ALA A 16 -10.56 -0.46 -11.17
C ALA A 16 -10.12 0.07 -12.55
N ALA A 17 -8.91 -0.27 -13.00
CA ALA A 17 -8.40 0.12 -14.31
C ALA A 17 -9.23 -0.44 -15.48
N LYS A 18 -9.81 -1.64 -15.32
CA LYS A 18 -10.76 -2.25 -16.26
C LYS A 18 -12.18 -1.69 -16.18
N GLY A 19 -12.47 -0.82 -15.22
CA GLY A 19 -13.79 -0.21 -15.00
C GLY A 19 -14.79 -1.10 -14.25
N GLU A 20 -14.35 -2.18 -13.65
CA GLU A 20 -15.18 -3.09 -12.83
C GLU A 20 -15.52 -2.47 -11.47
N ILE A 21 -14.73 -1.51 -11.00
CA ILE A 21 -14.95 -0.76 -9.76
C ILE A 21 -15.01 0.73 -10.07
N LYS A 22 -16.08 1.39 -9.61
CA LYS A 22 -16.31 2.83 -9.88
C LYS A 22 -16.64 3.58 -8.58
N PRO A 23 -16.35 4.93 -8.56
CA PRO A 23 -15.47 5.63 -9.50
C PRO A 23 -14.03 5.11 -9.37
N MET A 24 -13.21 5.29 -10.41
CA MET A 24 -11.79 4.93 -10.32
C MET A 24 -11.03 5.91 -9.41
N PHE A 25 -10.02 5.43 -8.72
CA PHE A 25 -9.12 6.28 -7.92
C PHE A 25 -8.24 7.18 -8.82
N ASP A 26 -7.83 8.35 -8.31
CA ASP A 26 -7.00 9.31 -9.06
C ASP A 26 -5.53 8.89 -9.14
N VAL A 27 -5.03 8.17 -8.13
CA VAL A 27 -3.62 7.76 -8.03
C VAL A 27 -3.49 6.49 -7.20
N ALA A 28 -2.56 5.62 -7.59
CA ALA A 28 -2.09 4.51 -6.74
C ALA A 28 -0.72 4.89 -6.16
N ILE A 29 -0.51 4.65 -4.86
CA ILE A 29 0.72 5.02 -4.17
C ILE A 29 1.31 3.77 -3.51
N PHE A 30 2.54 3.42 -3.93
CA PHE A 30 3.35 2.37 -3.33
C PHE A 30 4.40 2.99 -2.39
N ALA A 31 4.41 2.55 -1.14
CA ALA A 31 5.44 2.96 -0.18
C ALA A 31 6.59 1.96 -0.22
N ASP A 32 7.71 2.41 -0.75
CA ASP A 32 8.95 1.65 -0.89
C ASP A 32 9.79 1.74 0.38
N THR A 33 9.96 0.62 1.06
CA THR A 33 10.83 0.49 2.24
C THR A 33 12.31 0.40 1.86
N GLN A 34 12.61 0.23 0.57
CA GLN A 34 13.94 -0.10 0.04
C GLN A 34 14.51 -1.41 0.62
N PHE A 35 13.61 -2.27 1.09
CA PHE A 35 13.93 -3.59 1.63
C PHE A 35 12.93 -4.65 1.16
N GLU A 36 12.34 -4.46 -0.01
CA GLU A 36 11.45 -5.43 -0.66
C GLU A 36 12.26 -6.40 -1.54
N PRO A 37 11.81 -7.64 -1.76
CA PRO A 37 12.43 -8.57 -2.70
C PRO A 37 12.43 -8.02 -4.14
N THR A 38 13.41 -8.41 -4.94
CA THR A 38 13.51 -8.01 -6.36
C THR A 38 12.23 -8.32 -7.15
N SER A 39 11.58 -9.45 -6.85
CA SER A 39 10.32 -9.84 -7.48
C SER A 39 9.19 -8.82 -7.26
N ILE A 40 9.20 -8.10 -6.13
CA ILE A 40 8.22 -7.03 -5.85
C ILE A 40 8.48 -5.83 -6.76
N TYR A 41 9.72 -5.43 -6.98
CA TYR A 41 10.04 -4.33 -7.88
C TYR A 41 9.68 -4.68 -9.33
N GLN A 42 9.98 -5.89 -9.80
CA GLN A 42 9.56 -6.37 -11.12
C GLN A 42 8.03 -6.42 -11.27
N HIS A 43 7.32 -6.81 -10.21
CA HIS A 43 5.87 -6.79 -10.19
C HIS A 43 5.31 -5.37 -10.19
N LEU A 44 5.92 -4.46 -9.46
CA LEU A 44 5.56 -3.04 -9.43
C LEU A 44 5.70 -2.40 -10.81
N ASP A 45 6.80 -2.66 -11.51
CA ASP A 45 7.05 -2.14 -12.86
C ASP A 45 6.02 -2.67 -13.85
N TRP A 46 5.72 -3.97 -13.77
CA TRP A 46 4.65 -4.56 -14.57
C TRP A 46 3.27 -3.93 -14.27
N CYS A 47 2.94 -3.71 -13.00
CA CYS A 47 1.69 -3.05 -12.61
C CYS A 47 1.59 -1.62 -13.16
N LYS A 48 2.71 -0.88 -13.19
CA LYS A 48 2.76 0.47 -13.78
C LYS A 48 2.44 0.44 -15.26
N GLU A 49 3.11 -0.43 -16.01
CA GLU A 49 2.90 -0.56 -17.45
C GLU A 49 1.46 -1.01 -17.78
N GLU A 50 0.92 -1.95 -17.01
CA GLU A 50 -0.44 -2.43 -17.22
C GLU A 50 -1.48 -1.37 -16.87
N LEU A 51 -1.29 -0.63 -15.76
CA LEU A 51 -2.15 0.50 -15.39
C LEU A 51 -2.13 1.57 -16.48
N LYS A 52 -0.94 1.93 -16.99
CA LYS A 52 -0.78 2.89 -18.07
C LYS A 52 -1.55 2.49 -19.31
N LYS A 53 -1.44 1.22 -19.76
CA LYS A 53 -2.19 0.69 -20.91
C LYS A 53 -3.71 0.77 -20.69
N LEU A 54 -4.19 0.29 -19.54
CA LEU A 54 -5.63 0.20 -19.26
C LEU A 54 -6.29 1.57 -19.07
N THR A 55 -5.53 2.57 -18.61
CA THR A 55 -6.07 3.92 -18.33
C THR A 55 -5.66 4.97 -19.35
N ASN A 56 -4.96 4.61 -20.43
CA ASN A 56 -4.37 5.54 -21.38
C ASN A 56 -3.54 6.63 -20.68
N ASP A 57 -2.69 6.19 -19.76
CA ASP A 57 -1.79 7.03 -18.94
C ASP A 57 -2.49 8.08 -18.03
N ARG A 58 -3.81 7.96 -17.87
CA ARG A 58 -4.62 8.90 -17.06
C ARG A 58 -4.36 8.77 -15.57
N VAL A 59 -4.04 7.56 -15.10
CA VAL A 59 -3.81 7.27 -13.68
C VAL A 59 -2.40 6.72 -13.48
N GLN A 60 -1.70 7.28 -12.52
CA GLN A 60 -0.31 6.92 -12.24
C GLN A 60 -0.21 6.00 -11.01
N LEU A 61 0.78 5.09 -11.04
CA LEU A 61 1.24 4.38 -9.86
C LEU A 61 2.57 4.99 -9.41
N GLU A 62 2.51 5.74 -8.31
CA GLU A 62 3.63 6.47 -7.77
C GLU A 62 4.37 5.67 -6.69
N LYS A 63 5.68 5.85 -6.66
CA LYS A 63 6.53 5.30 -5.61
C LYS A 63 6.96 6.41 -4.66
N VAL A 64 6.74 6.19 -3.35
CA VAL A 64 7.17 7.09 -2.26
C VAL A 64 8.03 6.33 -1.28
N THR A 65 8.94 7.01 -0.60
CA THR A 65 9.80 6.39 0.42
C THR A 65 9.97 7.32 1.61
N ALA A 66 10.20 6.73 2.78
CA ALA A 66 10.62 7.45 3.99
C ALA A 66 12.12 7.27 4.27
N GLY A 67 12.83 6.51 3.42
CA GLY A 67 14.23 6.17 3.58
C GLY A 67 14.49 4.66 3.45
N ASN A 68 15.72 4.26 3.68
CA ASN A 68 16.16 2.87 3.53
C ASN A 68 16.01 2.10 4.85
N LEU A 69 14.99 1.24 4.93
CA LEU A 69 14.74 0.42 6.12
C LEU A 69 15.93 -0.51 6.41
N LYS A 70 16.54 -1.11 5.37
CA LYS A 70 17.67 -2.02 5.54
C LYS A 70 18.87 -1.33 6.18
N GLU A 71 19.25 -0.17 5.66
CA GLU A 71 20.40 0.60 6.21
C GLU A 71 20.12 1.07 7.63
N ASN A 72 18.90 1.54 7.90
CA ASN A 72 18.53 2.00 9.23
C ASN A 72 18.57 0.87 10.26
N GLU A 73 18.15 -0.35 9.89
CA GLU A 73 18.24 -1.52 10.79
C GLU A 73 19.68 -1.97 11.01
N ILE A 74 20.52 -1.99 9.96
CA ILE A 74 21.93 -2.36 10.09
C ILE A 74 22.68 -1.36 11.00
N ASN A 75 22.35 -0.08 10.90
CA ASN A 75 22.96 0.98 11.69
C ASN A 75 22.29 1.18 13.06
N HIS A 76 21.28 0.38 13.40
CA HIS A 76 20.47 0.52 14.62
C HIS A 76 19.89 1.93 14.84
N ILE A 77 19.52 2.62 13.74
CA ILE A 77 18.99 3.98 13.77
C ILE A 77 17.60 3.98 13.13
N ASN A 78 16.60 4.49 13.83
CA ASN A 78 15.27 4.71 13.25
C ASN A 78 15.18 6.08 12.54
N LEU A 79 14.05 6.37 11.88
CA LEU A 79 13.82 7.64 11.18
C LEU A 79 13.88 8.88 12.07
N ASN A 80 13.84 8.73 13.40
CA ASN A 80 13.96 9.83 14.37
C ASN A 80 15.41 10.00 14.88
N GLY A 81 16.35 9.19 14.39
CA GLY A 81 17.75 9.24 14.82
C GLY A 81 18.02 8.62 16.20
N THR A 82 17.05 7.85 16.73
CA THR A 82 17.23 7.11 17.99
C THR A 82 17.59 5.64 17.73
N SER A 83 18.33 5.04 18.64
CA SER A 83 18.72 3.62 18.56
C SER A 83 17.53 2.72 18.93
N PHE A 84 16.76 2.34 17.91
CA PHE A 84 15.61 1.46 18.07
C PHE A 84 15.28 0.74 16.75
N SER A 85 15.10 -0.58 16.79
CA SER A 85 14.67 -1.35 15.63
C SER A 85 13.23 -1.05 15.25
N SER A 86 12.99 -0.80 13.96
CA SER A 86 11.64 -0.56 13.41
C SER A 86 10.95 -1.86 12.98
N ILE A 87 11.72 -2.93 12.72
CA ILE A 87 11.18 -4.24 12.35
C ILE A 87 10.75 -5.01 13.59
N PRO A 88 9.69 -5.84 13.48
CA PRO A 88 9.31 -6.72 14.56
C PRO A 88 10.32 -7.86 14.70
N TYR A 89 10.63 -8.22 15.93
CA TYR A 89 11.43 -9.37 16.30
C TYR A 89 10.71 -10.17 17.38
N PHE A 90 11.01 -11.46 17.45
CA PHE A 90 10.45 -12.30 18.49
C PHE A 90 11.18 -12.07 19.80
N THR A 91 10.43 -11.94 20.87
CA THR A 91 10.91 -11.87 22.26
C THR A 91 10.32 -13.02 23.05
N ASP A 92 10.77 -13.25 24.26
CA ASP A 92 10.22 -14.27 25.17
C ASP A 92 8.73 -14.05 25.46
N THR A 93 8.24 -12.81 25.30
CA THR A 93 6.84 -12.42 25.52
C THR A 93 6.00 -12.36 24.23
N GLY A 94 6.57 -12.69 23.07
CA GLY A 94 5.90 -12.71 21.77
C GLY A 94 6.50 -11.76 20.74
N LEU A 95 5.72 -11.43 19.70
CA LEU A 95 6.15 -10.55 18.62
C LEU A 95 6.25 -9.10 19.07
N GLY A 96 7.42 -8.49 18.89
CA GLY A 96 7.67 -7.07 19.16
C GLY A 96 6.86 -6.12 18.29
N ARG A 97 6.93 -4.82 18.58
CA ARG A 97 6.17 -3.78 17.86
C ARG A 97 6.59 -3.69 16.41
N ARG A 98 5.60 -3.66 15.51
CA ARG A 98 5.77 -3.47 14.07
C ARG A 98 5.74 -1.98 13.72
N GLN A 99 6.80 -1.24 14.06
CA GLN A 99 6.90 0.19 13.82
C GLN A 99 7.14 0.53 12.34
N CYS A 100 7.80 -0.36 11.59
CA CYS A 100 8.11 -0.17 10.17
C CYS A 100 6.86 0.11 9.31
N THR A 101 5.71 -0.49 9.61
CA THR A 101 4.46 -0.21 8.89
C THR A 101 4.03 1.24 9.05
N ALA A 102 4.09 1.79 10.27
CA ALA A 102 3.74 3.17 10.53
C ALA A 102 4.71 4.14 9.85
N ASP A 103 6.01 3.90 10.02
CA ASP A 103 7.06 4.84 9.63
C ASP A 103 7.38 4.79 8.14
N TYR A 104 7.49 3.59 7.56
CA TYR A 104 7.94 3.42 6.17
C TYR A 104 6.80 3.20 5.16
N LYS A 105 5.57 2.91 5.62
CA LYS A 105 4.42 2.72 4.71
C LYS A 105 3.34 3.78 4.91
N ILE A 106 2.79 3.93 6.11
CA ILE A 106 1.66 4.84 6.37
C ILE A 106 2.09 6.31 6.26
N LYS A 107 3.16 6.71 6.92
CA LYS A 107 3.64 8.12 6.92
C LYS A 107 3.96 8.65 5.53
N PRO A 108 4.76 7.97 4.67
CA PRO A 108 5.08 8.49 3.35
C PRO A 108 3.85 8.54 2.42
N ILE A 109 2.94 7.57 2.46
CA ILE A 109 1.66 7.65 1.72
C ILE A 109 0.86 8.86 2.17
N ARG A 110 0.67 9.04 3.48
CA ARG A 110 -0.02 10.19 4.05
C ARG A 110 0.60 11.52 3.63
N GLN A 111 1.93 11.62 3.65
CA GLN A 111 2.64 12.83 3.23
C GLN A 111 2.45 13.10 1.72
N SER A 112 2.52 12.07 0.89
CA SER A 112 2.25 12.20 -0.55
C SER A 112 0.84 12.72 -0.81
N ILE A 113 -0.18 12.16 -0.15
CA ILE A 113 -1.56 12.65 -0.26
C ILE A 113 -1.67 14.13 0.15
N ARG A 114 -1.06 14.51 1.27
CA ARG A 114 -1.05 15.90 1.74
C ARG A 114 -0.40 16.85 0.73
N ASN A 115 0.72 16.43 0.13
CA ASN A 115 1.41 17.21 -0.91
C ASN A 115 0.52 17.42 -2.14
N LYS A 116 -0.21 16.37 -2.56
CA LYS A 116 -1.17 16.47 -3.68
C LYS A 116 -2.35 17.40 -3.37
N LEU A 117 -2.75 17.50 -2.11
CA LEU A 117 -3.73 18.47 -1.64
C LEU A 117 -3.16 19.90 -1.49
N GLY A 118 -1.89 20.14 -1.83
CA GLY A 118 -1.22 21.43 -1.64
C GLY A 118 -1.00 21.82 -0.18
N VAL A 119 -1.12 20.89 0.76
CA VAL A 119 -0.99 21.16 2.19
C VAL A 119 0.48 21.15 2.61
N LYS A 120 1.01 22.31 2.95
CA LYS A 120 2.40 22.48 3.41
C LYS A 120 2.68 21.66 4.69
N TYR A 121 3.95 21.29 4.88
CA TYR A 121 4.42 20.57 6.06
C TYR A 121 3.94 21.26 7.36
N LYS A 122 3.51 20.48 8.34
CA LYS A 122 2.94 20.92 9.63
C LYS A 122 1.66 21.77 9.58
N LYS A 123 1.10 22.10 8.41
CA LYS A 123 -0.20 22.79 8.32
C LYS A 123 -1.35 21.78 8.44
N LYS A 124 -2.49 22.22 8.94
CA LYS A 124 -3.71 21.39 8.99
C LYS A 124 -4.32 21.29 7.59
N VAL A 125 -4.91 20.15 7.29
CA VAL A 125 -5.75 19.99 6.09
C VAL A 125 -7.03 20.80 6.31
N PRO A 126 -7.51 21.55 5.29
CA PRO A 126 -8.75 22.31 5.41
C PRO A 126 -9.95 21.44 5.81
N ARG A 127 -10.88 21.98 6.62
CA ARG A 127 -12.00 21.19 7.18
C ARG A 127 -12.91 20.53 6.14
N ASN A 128 -13.04 21.12 4.97
CA ASN A 128 -13.92 20.64 3.90
C ASN A 128 -13.19 19.77 2.84
N THR A 129 -11.98 19.32 3.16
CA THR A 129 -11.21 18.45 2.28
C THR A 129 -11.37 17.00 2.73
N PHE A 130 -11.79 16.14 1.81
CA PHE A 130 -11.91 14.70 2.04
C PHE A 130 -11.15 13.93 0.97
N VAL A 131 -10.49 12.86 1.39
CA VAL A 131 -9.81 11.91 0.50
C VAL A 131 -10.34 10.52 0.80
N GLU A 132 -10.85 9.86 -0.20
CA GLU A 132 -11.18 8.45 -0.14
C GLU A 132 -9.90 7.62 -0.39
N GLN A 133 -9.49 6.86 0.60
CA GLN A 133 -8.31 6.00 0.52
C GLN A 133 -8.73 4.54 0.40
N TRP A 134 -8.49 3.95 -0.76
CA TRP A 134 -8.79 2.54 -1.01
C TRP A 134 -7.72 1.64 -0.41
N ILE A 135 -8.15 0.59 0.26
CA ILE A 135 -7.28 -0.40 0.91
C ILE A 135 -7.67 -1.79 0.43
N GLY A 136 -6.69 -2.56 -0.05
CA GLY A 136 -6.87 -3.93 -0.55
C GLY A 136 -6.98 -4.94 0.60
N ILE A 137 -8.10 -4.91 1.32
CA ILE A 137 -8.50 -5.90 2.33
C ILE A 137 -9.69 -6.68 1.76
N SER A 138 -9.64 -8.00 1.85
CA SER A 138 -10.67 -8.94 1.38
C SER A 138 -11.54 -9.44 2.54
N THR A 139 -12.62 -10.14 2.24
CA THR A 139 -13.61 -10.61 3.23
C THR A 139 -13.04 -11.55 4.28
N ASP A 140 -11.94 -12.23 3.99
CA ASP A 140 -11.22 -13.12 4.90
C ASP A 140 -10.23 -12.39 5.85
N GLU A 141 -10.17 -11.06 5.78
CA GLU A 141 -9.30 -10.22 6.62
C GLU A 141 -10.10 -9.07 7.30
N LEU A 142 -11.38 -9.28 7.62
CA LEU A 142 -12.28 -8.25 8.18
C LEU A 142 -11.78 -7.64 9.49
N GLU A 143 -11.03 -8.40 10.28
CA GLU A 143 -10.44 -7.92 11.54
C GLU A 143 -9.38 -6.81 11.32
N ARG A 144 -8.92 -6.63 10.08
CA ARG A 144 -7.98 -5.57 9.69
C ARG A 144 -8.66 -4.26 9.29
N VAL A 145 -9.99 -4.28 9.13
CA VAL A 145 -10.78 -3.09 8.80
C VAL A 145 -10.71 -2.11 9.96
N LYS A 146 -10.32 -0.87 9.68
CA LYS A 146 -10.19 0.20 10.67
C LYS A 146 -10.54 1.54 10.05
N ASP A 147 -11.14 2.39 10.86
CA ASP A 147 -11.33 3.79 10.48
C ASP A 147 -10.00 4.53 10.32
N ALA A 148 -10.01 5.54 9.47
CA ALA A 148 -8.86 6.40 9.29
C ALA A 148 -8.60 7.23 10.56
N ARG A 149 -7.32 7.38 10.93
CA ARG A 149 -6.92 8.24 12.06
C ARG A 149 -7.11 9.72 11.77
N ASP A 150 -7.01 10.10 10.52
CA ASP A 150 -7.14 11.48 10.06
C ASP A 150 -8.59 11.77 9.65
N LYS A 151 -9.20 12.80 10.23
CA LYS A 151 -10.59 13.20 9.96
C LYS A 151 -10.87 13.60 8.50
N TRP A 152 -9.82 13.86 7.71
CA TRP A 152 -9.90 14.20 6.30
C TRP A 152 -9.72 13.00 5.37
N VAL A 153 -9.52 11.78 5.92
CA VAL A 153 -9.41 10.52 5.17
C VAL A 153 -10.60 9.65 5.50
N VAL A 154 -11.19 9.06 4.48
CA VAL A 154 -12.19 8.01 4.61
C VAL A 154 -11.61 6.75 3.95
N HIS A 155 -11.55 5.66 4.71
CA HIS A 155 -11.12 4.37 4.16
C HIS A 155 -12.29 3.73 3.38
N ARG A 156 -11.97 3.19 2.22
CA ARG A 156 -12.86 2.36 1.43
C ARG A 156 -12.24 0.99 1.17
N TYR A 157 -13.05 -0.03 1.20
CA TYR A 157 -12.64 -1.42 1.07
C TYR A 157 -13.40 -2.11 -0.10
N PRO A 158 -13.09 -1.77 -1.36
CA PRO A 158 -13.90 -2.22 -2.50
C PRO A 158 -14.00 -3.73 -2.65
N LEU A 159 -12.98 -4.50 -2.27
CA LEU A 159 -13.05 -5.96 -2.31
C LEU A 159 -14.09 -6.52 -1.32
N ILE A 160 -14.22 -5.90 -0.15
CA ILE A 160 -15.27 -6.26 0.83
C ILE A 160 -16.64 -5.87 0.29
N GLU A 161 -16.78 -4.67 -0.30
CA GLU A 161 -18.03 -4.21 -0.93
C GLU A 161 -18.51 -5.19 -2.02
N MET A 162 -17.58 -5.83 -2.72
CA MET A 162 -17.84 -6.83 -3.75
C MET A 162 -17.94 -8.26 -3.22
N GLY A 163 -17.81 -8.48 -1.92
CA GLY A 163 -17.85 -9.80 -1.30
C GLY A 163 -16.68 -10.72 -1.66
N MET A 164 -15.54 -10.15 -2.10
CA MET A 164 -14.41 -10.93 -2.59
C MET A 164 -13.47 -11.37 -1.46
N SER A 165 -13.16 -12.65 -1.42
CA SER A 165 -12.11 -13.25 -0.62
C SER A 165 -10.74 -13.12 -1.32
N ARG A 166 -9.67 -13.43 -0.62
CA ARG A 166 -8.34 -13.56 -1.21
C ARG A 166 -8.28 -14.66 -2.28
N GLY A 167 -9.05 -15.75 -2.08
CA GLY A 167 -9.22 -16.83 -3.07
C GLY A 167 -9.83 -16.32 -4.36
N ASP A 168 -10.89 -15.50 -4.27
CA ASP A 168 -11.54 -14.89 -5.43
C ASP A 168 -10.60 -13.94 -6.17
N CYS A 169 -9.79 -13.18 -5.43
CA CYS A 169 -8.74 -12.36 -6.04
C CYS A 169 -7.74 -13.19 -6.85
N TYR A 170 -7.29 -14.35 -6.33
CA TYR A 170 -6.42 -15.26 -7.08
C TYR A 170 -7.10 -15.78 -8.35
N GLN A 171 -8.36 -16.21 -8.26
CA GLN A 171 -9.11 -16.72 -9.40
C GLN A 171 -9.32 -15.64 -10.47
N TRP A 172 -9.72 -14.43 -10.05
CA TRP A 172 -9.86 -13.29 -10.96
C TRP A 172 -8.55 -12.99 -11.67
N PHE A 173 -7.43 -12.93 -10.94
CA PHE A 173 -6.13 -12.65 -11.53
C PHE A 173 -5.70 -13.74 -12.52
N LYS A 174 -5.82 -15.01 -12.16
CA LYS A 174 -5.49 -16.14 -13.01
C LYS A 174 -6.32 -16.15 -14.31
N LYS A 175 -7.58 -15.78 -14.23
CA LYS A 175 -8.47 -15.66 -15.39
C LYS A 175 -8.01 -14.58 -16.37
N HIS A 176 -7.57 -13.42 -15.88
CA HIS A 176 -7.23 -12.27 -16.71
C HIS A 176 -5.75 -12.23 -17.12
N TYR A 177 -4.88 -12.83 -16.32
CA TYR A 177 -3.42 -12.83 -16.48
C TYR A 177 -2.82 -14.23 -16.25
N PRO A 178 -3.20 -15.25 -17.04
CA PRO A 178 -2.86 -16.65 -16.77
C PRO A 178 -1.34 -16.94 -16.78
N HIS A 179 -0.57 -16.15 -17.51
CA HIS A 179 0.88 -16.32 -17.64
C HIS A 179 1.70 -15.46 -16.67
N LYS A 180 1.04 -14.63 -15.83
CA LYS A 180 1.71 -13.76 -14.89
C LYS A 180 1.62 -14.32 -13.46
N PRO A 181 2.75 -14.65 -12.82
CA PRO A 181 2.71 -15.07 -11.42
C PRO A 181 2.37 -13.89 -10.52
N LEU A 182 1.53 -14.14 -9.51
CA LEU A 182 1.34 -13.23 -8.38
C LEU A 182 2.48 -13.43 -7.39
N VAL A 183 3.03 -12.32 -6.92
CA VAL A 183 4.06 -12.33 -5.89
C VAL A 183 3.45 -12.20 -4.51
N LYS A 184 4.03 -12.93 -3.54
CA LYS A 184 3.76 -12.67 -2.12
C LYS A 184 4.61 -11.48 -1.72
N SER A 185 3.98 -10.41 -1.28
CA SER A 185 4.72 -9.29 -0.73
C SER A 185 4.90 -9.51 0.76
N ALA A 186 6.15 -9.69 1.13
CA ALA A 186 6.63 -9.38 2.46
C ALA A 186 7.97 -8.68 2.27
N CYS A 187 8.17 -7.56 2.96
CA CYS A 187 9.50 -6.99 3.13
C CYS A 187 10.45 -8.11 3.62
N ILE A 188 11.72 -8.12 3.15
CA ILE A 188 12.69 -9.19 3.48
C ILE A 188 12.80 -9.45 4.98
N ALA A 189 12.62 -8.42 5.80
CA ALA A 189 12.65 -8.50 7.26
C ALA A 189 11.28 -8.73 7.92
N CYS A 190 10.26 -9.14 7.17
CA CYS A 190 8.94 -9.39 7.75
C CYS A 190 8.85 -10.86 8.19
N PRO A 191 8.71 -11.16 9.51
CA PRO A 191 8.59 -12.51 10.03
C PRO A 191 7.31 -13.22 9.58
#